data_c8a75ade3b5e60f03e48ef4a90b1133e
#
_entry.id   c8a75ade3b5e60f03e48ef4a90b1133e
#
_cell.length_a   1.000
_cell.length_b   1.000
_cell.length_c   1.000
_cell.angle_alpha   90.00
_cell.angle_beta   90.00
_cell.angle_gamma   90.00
#
_symmetry.space_group_name_H-M   'P 1'
#
loop_
_entity.id
_entity.type
_entity.pdbx_description
1 polymer ?
#
loop_
_entity_poly.entity_id
_entity_poly.type
_entity_poly.pdbx_seq_one_letter_code
_entity_poly.pdbx_strand_id
1 'polypeptide(L)'
;MSKNIVITPGDGIGKEVTVQARKVMEYMAKRFQIVLEFTEVPIGGTAYDLTGTPLPDETLQACKAADAILLGAVGGPQWEALDYSIRPERALLGLRGELQLYANLRPAQIYGELVGASTLKPEVVDGADIMVIRELTGGIYFGQPKGVEIRNGERVGFNTLVYSESEIRRIAKVGFETAKKRSGRLTSVDKANVLEATELWRNVVQEVHKDYPDVELSHMYVDNAAMQLIRAPKQFDTIVTTNMFGDILSDAAAMITGSIGMLPSASLGGKVGLYEPVHGSAPDIAGQDLANPLATILSVGMLFRYSLDLREADELIQKAVEDTITTYRTGDIMAEGKTSVGCQRMGEEVIRSLEQI
;
A
#
# COMPACT_ATOMS: atom_id res chain seq x y z
N MET A 1 -22.95 16.82 0.68
CA MET A 1 -22.39 16.67 2.05
C MET A 1 -20.89 16.82 1.93
N SER A 2 -20.26 17.54 2.86
CA SER A 2 -18.78 17.57 2.92
C SER A 2 -18.22 16.21 3.33
N LYS A 3 -16.99 15.92 2.91
CA LYS A 3 -16.23 14.73 3.28
C LYS A 3 -14.99 15.15 4.05
N ASN A 4 -14.81 14.59 5.23
CA ASN A 4 -13.64 14.86 6.07
C ASN A 4 -12.50 13.91 5.71
N ILE A 5 -11.40 14.47 5.22
CA ILE A 5 -10.17 13.75 4.91
C ILE A 5 -9.12 14.10 5.95
N VAL A 6 -8.68 13.08 6.68
CA VAL A 6 -7.55 13.24 7.61
C VAL A 6 -6.25 12.98 6.85
N ILE A 7 -5.33 13.94 6.94
CA ILE A 7 -3.97 13.82 6.39
C ILE A 7 -3.00 13.61 7.54
N THR A 8 -2.23 12.54 7.47
CA THR A 8 -1.16 12.22 8.42
C THR A 8 0.17 12.19 7.66
N PRO A 9 0.88 13.32 7.50
CA PRO A 9 2.10 13.37 6.70
C PRO A 9 3.19 12.43 7.24
N GLY A 10 3.30 12.31 8.56
CA GLY A 10 4.26 11.44 9.22
C GLY A 10 5.69 11.95 9.13
N ASP A 11 6.60 11.09 8.67
CA ASP A 11 8.05 11.29 8.75
C ASP A 11 8.70 11.40 7.37
N GLY A 12 9.92 11.93 7.33
CA GLY A 12 10.75 11.98 6.14
C GLY A 12 10.07 12.62 4.93
N ILE A 13 10.12 11.95 3.78
CA ILE A 13 9.48 12.40 2.52
C ILE A 13 7.96 12.44 2.60
N GLY A 14 7.33 11.79 3.58
CA GLY A 14 5.89 11.81 3.76
C GLY A 14 5.31 13.24 3.79
N LYS A 15 6.06 14.19 4.38
CA LYS A 15 5.66 15.61 4.45
C LYS A 15 5.57 16.28 3.07
N GLU A 16 6.47 15.96 2.16
CA GLU A 16 6.51 16.59 0.83
C GLU A 16 5.59 15.89 -0.18
N VAL A 17 5.50 14.56 -0.16
CA VAL A 17 4.63 13.83 -1.08
C VAL A 17 3.13 14.02 -0.79
N THR A 18 2.75 14.16 0.50
CA THR A 18 1.37 14.44 0.88
C THR A 18 0.90 15.84 0.48
N VAL A 19 1.80 16.82 0.44
CA VAL A 19 1.49 18.17 -0.08
C VAL A 19 1.07 18.09 -1.55
N GLN A 20 1.79 17.32 -2.38
CA GLN A 20 1.44 17.19 -3.79
C GLN A 20 0.13 16.39 -3.99
N ALA A 21 -0.05 15.31 -3.23
CA ALA A 21 -1.28 14.53 -3.24
C ALA A 21 -2.50 15.36 -2.80
N ARG A 22 -2.37 16.22 -1.79
CA ARG A 22 -3.42 17.13 -1.36
C ARG A 22 -3.82 18.11 -2.48
N LYS A 23 -2.87 18.69 -3.19
CA LYS A 23 -3.17 19.58 -4.35
C LYS A 23 -3.99 18.86 -5.41
N VAL A 24 -3.67 17.59 -5.71
CA VAL A 24 -4.45 16.76 -6.65
C VAL A 24 -5.84 16.50 -6.09
N MET A 25 -6.00 16.19 -4.80
CA MET A 25 -7.33 16.05 -4.16
C MET A 25 -8.16 17.32 -4.28
N GLU A 26 -7.58 18.49 -4.00
CA GLU A 26 -8.26 19.79 -4.10
C GLU A 26 -8.71 20.08 -5.54
N TYR A 27 -7.87 19.79 -6.54
CA TYR A 27 -8.22 19.91 -7.95
C TYR A 27 -9.38 18.97 -8.33
N MET A 28 -9.30 17.69 -7.97
CA MET A 28 -10.34 16.71 -8.28
C MET A 28 -11.65 17.01 -7.55
N ALA A 29 -11.58 17.45 -6.29
CA ALA A 29 -12.77 17.88 -5.55
C ALA A 29 -13.52 19.02 -6.27
N LYS A 30 -12.79 20.01 -6.79
CA LYS A 30 -13.36 21.10 -7.59
C LYS A 30 -13.98 20.57 -8.89
N ARG A 31 -13.29 19.69 -9.61
CA ARG A 31 -13.74 19.09 -10.87
C ARG A 31 -15.05 18.30 -10.71
N PHE A 32 -15.15 17.49 -9.65
CA PHE A 32 -16.31 16.67 -9.34
C PHE A 32 -17.37 17.38 -8.45
N GLN A 33 -17.17 18.66 -8.14
CA GLN A 33 -18.09 19.49 -7.33
C GLN A 33 -18.41 18.89 -5.97
N ILE A 34 -17.41 18.26 -5.34
CA ILE A 34 -17.50 17.76 -3.97
C ILE A 34 -16.77 18.68 -3.00
N VAL A 35 -17.25 18.75 -1.77
CA VAL A 35 -16.59 19.52 -0.71
C VAL A 35 -15.74 18.59 0.12
N LEU A 36 -14.43 18.81 0.13
CA LEU A 36 -13.49 18.11 1.02
C LEU A 36 -13.05 19.06 2.13
N GLU A 37 -13.15 18.60 3.36
CA GLU A 37 -12.57 19.25 4.54
C GLU A 37 -11.32 18.47 4.96
N PHE A 38 -10.21 19.18 5.17
CA PHE A 38 -8.93 18.56 5.49
C PHE A 38 -8.56 18.82 6.94
N THR A 39 -8.25 17.75 7.65
CA THR A 39 -7.70 17.81 9.01
C THR A 39 -6.31 17.17 8.99
N GLU A 40 -5.29 17.94 9.35
CA GLU A 40 -3.92 17.43 9.43
C GLU A 40 -3.55 17.13 10.88
N VAL A 41 -3.05 15.91 11.15
CA VAL A 41 -2.65 15.45 12.47
C VAL A 41 -1.32 14.70 12.43
N PRO A 42 -0.49 14.80 13.47
CA PRO A 42 0.81 14.15 13.52
C PRO A 42 0.68 12.63 13.76
N ILE A 43 1.60 11.85 13.18
CA ILE A 43 1.76 10.41 13.40
C ILE A 43 3.24 10.04 13.31
N GLY A 44 3.61 8.87 13.81
CA GLY A 44 4.95 8.32 13.69
C GLY A 44 5.97 8.98 14.59
N GLY A 45 7.20 9.11 14.11
CA GLY A 45 8.29 9.72 14.85
C GLY A 45 8.08 11.20 15.09
N THR A 46 7.51 11.92 14.13
CA THR A 46 7.11 13.33 14.29
C THR A 46 6.12 13.51 15.44
N ALA A 47 5.13 12.62 15.58
CA ALA A 47 4.21 12.67 16.71
C ALA A 47 4.91 12.34 18.02
N TYR A 48 5.81 11.35 18.03
CA TYR A 48 6.59 11.00 19.21
C TYR A 48 7.42 12.18 19.71
N ASP A 49 8.11 12.90 18.82
CA ASP A 49 8.91 14.06 19.19
C ASP A 49 8.06 15.21 19.79
N LEU A 50 6.81 15.34 19.36
CA LEU A 50 5.87 16.36 19.85
C LEU A 50 5.18 15.98 21.17
N THR A 51 4.84 14.70 21.36
CA THR A 51 3.88 14.27 22.40
C THR A 51 4.38 13.12 23.28
N GLY A 52 5.51 12.49 22.92
CA GLY A 52 6.04 11.28 23.57
C GLY A 52 5.34 9.97 23.17
N THR A 53 4.40 10.02 22.21
CA THR A 53 3.74 8.81 21.66
C THR A 53 3.67 8.88 20.15
N PRO A 54 3.91 7.77 19.43
CA PRO A 54 3.85 7.75 17.96
C PRO A 54 2.42 7.81 17.40
N LEU A 55 1.41 7.51 18.21
CA LEU A 55 -0.02 7.61 17.89
C LEU A 55 -0.77 8.31 19.03
N PRO A 56 -0.85 9.65 19.02
CA PRO A 56 -1.64 10.39 20.00
C PRO A 56 -3.11 10.04 19.93
N ASP A 57 -3.80 10.07 21.08
CA ASP A 57 -5.24 9.82 21.15
C ASP A 57 -6.05 10.77 20.24
N GLU A 58 -5.65 12.04 20.17
CA GLU A 58 -6.29 13.03 19.28
C GLU A 58 -6.18 12.62 17.81
N THR A 59 -5.01 12.12 17.38
CA THR A 59 -4.80 11.59 16.02
C THR A 59 -5.71 10.39 15.78
N LEU A 60 -5.76 9.44 16.71
CA LEU A 60 -6.61 8.26 16.59
C LEU A 60 -8.09 8.63 16.50
N GLN A 61 -8.57 9.57 17.33
CA GLN A 61 -9.97 10.03 17.30
C GLN A 61 -10.28 10.76 15.98
N ALA A 62 -9.40 11.62 15.50
CA ALA A 62 -9.56 12.28 14.20
C ALA A 62 -9.68 11.24 13.07
N CYS A 63 -8.80 10.23 13.05
CA CYS A 63 -8.83 9.15 12.08
C CYS A 63 -10.14 8.31 12.15
N LYS A 64 -10.63 8.01 13.36
CA LYS A 64 -11.91 7.29 13.56
C LYS A 64 -13.13 8.07 13.06
N ALA A 65 -13.05 9.40 13.08
CA ALA A 65 -14.13 10.29 12.65
C ALA A 65 -14.07 10.68 11.16
N ALA A 66 -13.01 10.33 10.46
CA ALA A 66 -12.79 10.64 9.05
C ALA A 66 -13.70 9.85 8.09
N ASP A 67 -13.89 10.36 6.88
CA ASP A 67 -14.40 9.58 5.74
C ASP A 67 -13.27 8.77 5.08
N ALA A 68 -12.04 9.32 5.07
CA ALA A 68 -10.85 8.64 4.59
C ALA A 68 -9.58 9.26 5.20
N ILE A 69 -8.49 8.50 5.18
CA ILE A 69 -7.18 8.92 5.70
C ILE A 69 -6.15 8.82 4.58
N LEU A 70 -5.39 9.90 4.36
CA LEU A 70 -4.17 9.88 3.56
C LEU A 70 -2.96 9.91 4.49
N LEU A 71 -2.14 8.87 4.44
CA LEU A 71 -0.90 8.78 5.20
C LEU A 71 0.30 8.95 4.27
N GLY A 72 1.31 9.70 4.70
CA GLY A 72 2.55 9.86 3.96
C GLY A 72 3.50 8.68 4.20
N ALA A 73 4.28 8.75 5.28
CA ALA A 73 5.20 7.68 5.66
C ALA A 73 5.51 7.75 7.16
N VAL A 74 5.97 6.64 7.74
CA VAL A 74 6.39 6.60 9.15
C VAL A 74 7.74 5.89 9.29
N GLY A 75 8.52 6.30 10.31
CA GLY A 75 9.80 5.69 10.63
C GLY A 75 11.00 6.54 10.27
N GLY A 76 12.15 6.14 10.82
CA GLY A 76 13.43 6.76 10.57
C GLY A 76 14.50 6.31 11.56
N PRO A 77 15.79 6.35 11.18
CA PRO A 77 16.89 5.82 11.98
C PRO A 77 17.04 6.49 13.35
N GLN A 78 16.62 7.76 13.50
CA GLN A 78 16.70 8.48 14.77
C GLN A 78 15.83 7.88 15.87
N TRP A 79 14.84 7.08 15.55
CA TRP A 79 13.94 6.44 16.51
C TRP A 79 14.19 4.93 16.70
N GLU A 80 15.19 4.34 16.04
CA GLU A 80 15.53 2.92 16.18
C GLU A 80 15.97 2.53 17.60
N ALA A 81 16.54 3.46 18.35
CA ALA A 81 16.96 3.25 19.74
C ALA A 81 15.80 3.25 20.75
N LEU A 82 14.60 3.67 20.34
CA LEU A 82 13.43 3.66 21.20
C LEU A 82 13.00 2.24 21.57
N ASP A 83 12.32 2.12 22.72
CA ASP A 83 11.66 0.88 23.08
C ASP A 83 10.71 0.45 21.95
N TYR A 84 10.66 -0.86 21.70
CA TYR A 84 9.90 -1.44 20.59
C TYR A 84 8.41 -1.03 20.59
N SER A 85 7.83 -0.81 21.79
CA SER A 85 6.41 -0.45 21.95
C SER A 85 6.05 0.97 21.49
N ILE A 86 7.05 1.87 21.40
CA ILE A 86 6.85 3.29 21.05
C ILE A 86 7.60 3.71 19.77
N ARG A 87 8.08 2.75 18.98
CA ARG A 87 8.66 3.04 17.66
C ARG A 87 7.58 3.58 16.70
N PRO A 88 7.95 4.44 15.74
CA PRO A 88 7.01 5.04 14.78
C PRO A 88 6.09 4.06 14.07
N GLU A 89 6.61 2.90 13.67
CA GLU A 89 5.88 1.86 12.95
C GLU A 89 4.70 1.29 13.78
N ARG A 90 4.78 1.39 15.11
CA ARG A 90 3.69 0.98 16.00
C ARG A 90 2.43 1.82 15.83
N ALA A 91 2.58 3.09 15.40
CA ALA A 91 1.46 3.96 15.10
C ALA A 91 0.63 3.43 13.93
N LEU A 92 1.28 3.01 12.85
CA LEU A 92 0.61 2.45 11.68
C LEU A 92 -0.08 1.13 12.01
N LEU A 93 0.60 0.23 12.72
CA LEU A 93 0.00 -1.02 13.19
C LEU A 93 -1.19 -0.77 14.13
N GLY A 94 -1.08 0.23 15.01
CA GLY A 94 -2.17 0.66 15.90
C GLY A 94 -3.38 1.15 15.10
N LEU A 95 -3.20 2.05 14.13
CA LEU A 95 -4.29 2.53 13.26
C LEU A 95 -4.96 1.39 12.51
N ARG A 96 -4.18 0.48 11.91
CA ARG A 96 -4.72 -0.67 11.17
C ARG A 96 -5.59 -1.56 12.04
N GLY A 97 -5.14 -1.83 13.29
CA GLY A 97 -5.90 -2.61 14.26
C GLY A 97 -7.16 -1.90 14.72
N GLU A 98 -7.05 -0.64 15.18
CA GLU A 98 -8.15 0.16 15.71
C GLU A 98 -9.25 0.47 14.68
N LEU A 99 -8.88 0.65 13.42
CA LEU A 99 -9.79 0.89 12.31
C LEU A 99 -10.23 -0.41 11.61
N GLN A 100 -9.75 -1.58 12.06
CA GLN A 100 -10.06 -2.89 11.48
C GLN A 100 -9.75 -3.00 9.98
N LEU A 101 -8.61 -2.45 9.56
CA LEU A 101 -8.16 -2.43 8.17
C LEU A 101 -7.50 -3.76 7.81
N TYR A 102 -8.29 -4.78 7.53
CA TYR A 102 -7.78 -6.14 7.31
C TYR A 102 -7.35 -6.46 5.89
N ALA A 103 -7.79 -5.68 4.90
CA ALA A 103 -7.48 -5.91 3.49
C ALA A 103 -6.61 -4.77 2.94
N ASN A 104 -5.36 -5.07 2.61
CA ASN A 104 -4.47 -4.11 1.97
C ASN A 104 -4.34 -4.46 0.48
N LEU A 105 -4.76 -3.54 -0.37
CA LEU A 105 -4.73 -3.64 -1.82
C LEU A 105 -3.51 -2.89 -2.34
N ARG A 106 -2.60 -3.60 -3.01
CA ARG A 106 -1.36 -3.08 -3.58
C ARG A 106 -1.29 -3.40 -5.08
N PRO A 107 -1.75 -2.51 -5.96
CA PRO A 107 -1.60 -2.72 -7.40
C PRO A 107 -0.13 -2.51 -7.82
N ALA A 108 0.42 -3.48 -8.53
CA ALA A 108 1.72 -3.42 -9.18
C ALA A 108 1.50 -3.48 -10.70
N GLN A 109 1.19 -2.33 -11.27
CA GLN A 109 0.99 -2.14 -12.70
C GLN A 109 2.23 -1.48 -13.32
N ILE A 110 2.74 -2.04 -14.40
CA ILE A 110 3.78 -1.38 -15.17
C ILE A 110 3.14 -0.49 -16.24
N TYR A 111 3.55 0.76 -16.25
CA TYR A 111 3.22 1.67 -17.34
C TYR A 111 4.15 1.41 -18.53
N GLY A 112 3.63 1.41 -19.75
CA GLY A 112 4.42 1.16 -20.96
C GLY A 112 5.67 2.05 -21.05
N GLU A 113 5.54 3.30 -20.61
CA GLU A 113 6.62 4.28 -20.54
C GLU A 113 7.72 3.92 -19.52
N LEU A 114 7.42 3.08 -18.53
CA LEU A 114 8.36 2.66 -17.49
C LEU A 114 8.98 1.28 -17.72
N VAL A 115 8.63 0.60 -18.80
CA VAL A 115 9.21 -0.71 -19.13
C VAL A 115 10.74 -0.65 -19.14
N GLY A 116 11.31 0.43 -19.69
CA GLY A 116 12.76 0.65 -19.71
C GLY A 116 13.38 1.03 -18.36
N ALA A 117 12.59 1.38 -17.34
CA ALA A 117 13.06 1.67 -15.98
C ALA A 117 13.16 0.40 -15.12
N SER A 118 12.50 -0.68 -15.52
CA SER A 118 12.62 -1.98 -14.86
C SER A 118 14.02 -2.56 -15.05
N THR A 119 14.53 -3.23 -14.01
CA THR A 119 15.79 -4.02 -14.11
C THR A 119 15.60 -5.35 -14.82
N LEU A 120 14.36 -5.75 -15.08
CA LEU A 120 14.03 -6.95 -15.84
C LEU A 120 13.92 -6.63 -17.35
N LYS A 121 14.02 -7.67 -18.16
CA LYS A 121 13.89 -7.51 -19.61
C LYS A 121 12.48 -7.03 -19.99
N PRO A 122 12.35 -6.14 -20.99
CA PRO A 122 11.07 -5.62 -21.44
C PRO A 122 10.02 -6.71 -21.73
N GLU A 123 10.38 -7.78 -22.39
CA GLU A 123 9.46 -8.89 -22.73
C GLU A 123 8.91 -9.62 -21.51
N VAL A 124 9.57 -9.52 -20.35
CA VAL A 124 9.12 -10.12 -19.10
C VAL A 124 8.05 -9.25 -18.45
N VAL A 125 8.27 -7.92 -18.44
CA VAL A 125 7.47 -7.00 -17.60
C VAL A 125 6.40 -6.24 -18.38
N ASP A 126 6.58 -6.01 -19.67
CA ASP A 126 5.63 -5.25 -20.49
C ASP A 126 4.22 -5.85 -20.42
N GLY A 127 3.24 -5.02 -20.02
CA GLY A 127 1.86 -5.42 -19.80
C GLY A 127 1.61 -6.20 -18.50
N ALA A 128 2.55 -6.24 -17.57
CA ALA A 128 2.30 -6.80 -16.23
C ALA A 128 1.37 -5.88 -15.42
N ASP A 129 0.28 -6.44 -14.90
CA ASP A 129 -0.71 -5.78 -14.06
C ASP A 129 -1.17 -6.75 -12.97
N ILE A 130 -0.64 -6.60 -11.77
CA ILE A 130 -0.83 -7.51 -10.65
C ILE A 130 -1.50 -6.76 -9.49
N MET A 131 -2.57 -7.30 -8.95
CA MET A 131 -3.15 -6.83 -7.71
C MET A 131 -2.76 -7.77 -6.56
N VAL A 132 -1.94 -7.30 -5.63
CA VAL A 132 -1.63 -8.04 -4.40
C VAL A 132 -2.60 -7.64 -3.30
N ILE A 133 -3.33 -8.62 -2.77
CA ILE A 133 -4.23 -8.47 -1.64
C ILE A 133 -3.58 -9.14 -0.43
N ARG A 134 -3.11 -8.29 0.48
CA ARG A 134 -2.45 -8.68 1.73
C ARG A 134 -3.46 -8.65 2.86
N GLU A 135 -3.60 -9.76 3.59
CA GLU A 135 -4.25 -9.72 4.90
C GLU A 135 -3.37 -8.87 5.84
N LEU A 136 -3.95 -7.93 6.59
CA LEU A 136 -3.18 -6.86 7.21
C LEU A 136 -3.22 -6.87 8.75
N THR A 137 -4.18 -7.54 9.38
CA THR A 137 -4.44 -7.44 10.84
C THR A 137 -4.24 -8.74 11.59
N GLY A 138 -3.84 -9.80 10.93
CA GLY A 138 -3.54 -11.10 11.51
C GLY A 138 -2.08 -11.54 11.33
N GLY A 139 -1.87 -12.83 11.48
CA GLY A 139 -0.59 -13.49 11.22
C GLY A 139 0.49 -13.19 12.25
N ILE A 140 1.74 -13.32 11.82
CA ILE A 140 2.92 -13.25 12.71
C ILE A 140 3.17 -11.84 13.27
N TYR A 141 2.66 -10.78 12.62
CA TYR A 141 2.83 -9.40 13.10
C TYR A 141 1.97 -9.11 14.33
N PHE A 142 0.80 -9.73 14.42
CA PHE A 142 -0.19 -9.52 15.49
C PHE A 142 -0.30 -10.68 16.47
N GLY A 143 0.10 -11.90 16.08
CA GLY A 143 -0.02 -13.11 16.89
C GLY A 143 0.67 -13.01 18.25
N GLN A 144 0.07 -13.68 19.24
CA GLN A 144 0.57 -13.77 20.61
C GLN A 144 0.75 -15.25 20.99
N PRO A 145 1.68 -15.58 21.87
CA PRO A 145 2.69 -14.71 22.49
C PRO A 145 3.83 -14.35 21.54
N LYS A 146 4.49 -13.21 21.78
CA LYS A 146 5.71 -12.79 21.07
C LYS A 146 6.62 -12.00 21.99
N GLY A 147 7.93 -12.04 21.75
CA GLY A 147 8.89 -11.31 22.57
C GLY A 147 10.28 -11.90 22.55
N VAL A 148 11.07 -11.46 23.51
CA VAL A 148 12.38 -12.00 23.83
C VAL A 148 12.41 -12.35 25.29
N GLU A 149 12.77 -13.58 25.62
CA GLU A 149 12.88 -14.07 27.00
C GLU A 149 14.17 -14.84 27.21
N ILE A 150 14.50 -15.12 28.48
CA ILE A 150 15.63 -16.00 28.83
C ILE A 150 15.11 -17.43 29.00
N ARG A 151 15.62 -18.36 28.18
CA ARG A 151 15.41 -19.80 28.31
C ARG A 151 16.77 -20.48 28.49
N ASN A 152 16.93 -21.26 29.55
CA ASN A 152 18.18 -22.01 29.85
C ASN A 152 19.45 -21.13 29.81
N GLY A 153 19.35 -19.84 30.22
CA GLY A 153 20.47 -18.92 30.23
C GLY A 153 20.74 -18.18 28.88
N GLU A 154 19.96 -18.46 27.85
CA GLU A 154 20.06 -17.82 26.54
C GLU A 154 18.88 -16.89 26.28
N ARG A 155 19.11 -15.82 25.48
CA ARG A 155 18.03 -14.97 24.93
C ARG A 155 17.38 -15.70 23.78
N VAL A 156 16.05 -15.89 23.84
CA VAL A 156 15.24 -16.53 22.83
C VAL A 156 14.19 -15.54 22.34
N GLY A 157 14.23 -15.19 21.05
CA GLY A 157 13.21 -14.37 20.38
C GLY A 157 12.17 -15.28 19.74
N PHE A 158 10.89 -14.94 19.86
CA PHE A 158 9.79 -15.71 19.26
C PHE A 158 8.63 -14.84 18.84
N ASN A 159 7.95 -15.27 17.78
CA ASN A 159 6.68 -14.72 17.30
C ASN A 159 5.72 -15.86 16.98
N THR A 160 4.44 -15.65 17.14
CA THR A 160 3.41 -16.65 16.85
C THR A 160 2.67 -16.30 15.56
N LEU A 161 2.64 -17.24 14.61
CA LEU A 161 1.82 -17.14 13.41
C LEU A 161 0.43 -17.71 13.71
N VAL A 162 -0.59 -16.86 13.71
CA VAL A 162 -1.98 -17.24 13.99
C VAL A 162 -2.91 -16.65 12.93
N TYR A 163 -3.78 -17.48 12.41
CA TYR A 163 -4.94 -17.09 11.60
C TYR A 163 -6.16 -17.87 12.04
N SER A 164 -7.27 -17.17 12.26
CA SER A 164 -8.58 -17.79 12.43
C SER A 164 -9.26 -18.01 11.08
N GLU A 165 -10.19 -18.96 11.03
CA GLU A 165 -11.02 -19.20 9.82
C GLU A 165 -11.74 -17.92 9.36
N SER A 166 -12.27 -17.12 10.30
CA SER A 166 -13.00 -15.88 9.98
C SER A 166 -12.09 -14.82 9.34
N GLU A 167 -10.85 -14.70 9.78
CA GLU A 167 -9.85 -13.80 9.17
C GLU A 167 -9.51 -14.22 7.75
N ILE A 168 -9.27 -15.51 7.55
CA ILE A 168 -8.98 -16.05 6.22
C ILE A 168 -10.19 -15.88 5.29
N ARG A 169 -11.38 -16.20 5.78
CA ARG A 169 -12.62 -16.14 5.00
C ARG A 169 -12.94 -14.72 4.53
N ARG A 170 -12.75 -13.70 5.41
CA ARG A 170 -12.99 -12.30 5.03
C ARG A 170 -12.02 -11.81 3.94
N ILE A 171 -10.72 -12.14 4.05
CA ILE A 171 -9.74 -11.69 3.05
C ILE A 171 -9.86 -12.49 1.74
N ALA A 172 -10.19 -13.77 1.79
CA ALA A 172 -10.45 -14.59 0.61
C ALA A 172 -11.59 -14.00 -0.21
N LYS A 173 -12.70 -13.58 0.43
CA LYS A 173 -13.82 -12.90 -0.25
C LYS A 173 -13.35 -11.65 -0.98
N VAL A 174 -12.53 -10.80 -0.34
CA VAL A 174 -11.95 -9.62 -1.01
C VAL A 174 -11.12 -10.04 -2.23
N GLY A 175 -10.34 -11.12 -2.12
CA GLY A 175 -9.57 -11.68 -3.21
C GLY A 175 -10.44 -12.09 -4.40
N PHE A 176 -11.48 -12.88 -4.15
CA PHE A 176 -12.39 -13.32 -5.19
C PHE A 176 -13.19 -12.18 -5.83
N GLU A 177 -13.72 -11.25 -5.02
CA GLU A 177 -14.44 -10.06 -5.53
C GLU A 177 -13.55 -9.16 -6.37
N THR A 178 -12.28 -9.05 -6.01
CA THR A 178 -11.32 -8.28 -6.80
C THR A 178 -10.97 -8.99 -8.10
N ALA A 179 -10.66 -10.28 -8.05
CA ALA A 179 -10.37 -11.09 -9.24
C ALA A 179 -11.54 -11.05 -10.24
N LYS A 180 -12.79 -11.15 -9.75
CA LYS A 180 -14.00 -11.07 -10.58
C LYS A 180 -14.14 -9.75 -11.34
N LYS A 181 -13.63 -8.64 -10.77
CA LYS A 181 -13.63 -7.31 -11.41
C LYS A 181 -12.43 -7.10 -12.33
N ARG A 182 -11.49 -8.04 -12.35
CA ARG A 182 -10.28 -8.06 -13.18
C ARG A 182 -10.38 -9.17 -14.22
N SER A 183 -9.34 -9.95 -14.43
CA SER A 183 -9.36 -11.01 -15.46
C SER A 183 -9.93 -12.37 -14.99
N GLY A 184 -10.47 -12.43 -13.77
CA GLY A 184 -11.10 -13.63 -13.22
C GLY A 184 -10.13 -14.68 -12.71
N ARG A 185 -8.85 -14.34 -12.44
CA ARG A 185 -7.84 -15.28 -11.96
C ARG A 185 -7.34 -14.87 -10.58
N LEU A 186 -7.41 -15.80 -9.62
CA LEU A 186 -6.91 -15.61 -8.25
C LEU A 186 -5.82 -16.65 -7.93
N THR A 187 -4.66 -16.17 -7.53
CA THR A 187 -3.60 -17.03 -6.99
C THR A 187 -3.53 -16.85 -5.46
N SER A 188 -3.87 -17.89 -4.71
CA SER A 188 -3.68 -17.92 -3.27
C SER A 188 -2.26 -18.36 -2.94
N VAL A 189 -1.51 -17.50 -2.25
CA VAL A 189 -0.10 -17.76 -1.92
C VAL A 189 0.03 -18.08 -0.43
N ASP A 190 0.67 -19.21 -0.13
CA ASP A 190 0.81 -19.77 1.21
C ASP A 190 2.13 -20.55 1.40
N LYS A 191 2.30 -21.19 2.54
CA LYS A 191 3.39 -22.14 2.82
C LYS A 191 2.82 -23.42 3.45
N ALA A 192 1.71 -23.93 2.90
CA ALA A 192 0.91 -25.02 3.45
C ALA A 192 1.67 -26.36 3.58
N ASN A 193 2.77 -26.51 2.86
CA ASN A 193 3.62 -27.72 2.99
C ASN A 193 4.46 -27.76 4.25
N VAL A 194 4.52 -26.67 5.05
CA VAL A 194 5.37 -26.55 6.25
C VAL A 194 4.63 -25.95 7.44
N LEU A 195 3.68 -25.02 7.21
CA LEU A 195 3.04 -24.22 8.24
C LEU A 195 1.54 -24.58 8.34
N GLU A 196 1.13 -25.17 9.45
CA GLU A 196 -0.26 -25.58 9.71
C GLU A 196 -1.24 -24.41 9.62
N ALA A 197 -0.85 -23.21 10.10
CA ALA A 197 -1.68 -22.00 9.97
C ALA A 197 -1.98 -21.65 8.50
N THR A 198 -1.07 -21.94 7.58
CA THR A 198 -1.26 -21.69 6.15
C THR A 198 -1.86 -22.89 5.41
N GLU A 199 -1.82 -24.09 5.98
CA GLU A 199 -2.66 -25.20 5.53
C GLU A 199 -4.14 -24.88 5.79
N LEU A 200 -4.48 -24.37 6.97
CA LEU A 200 -5.83 -23.85 7.25
C LEU A 200 -6.23 -22.75 6.25
N TRP A 201 -5.29 -21.81 5.97
CA TRP A 201 -5.50 -20.77 4.96
C TRP A 201 -5.93 -21.36 3.62
N ARG A 202 -5.19 -22.32 3.09
CA ARG A 202 -5.48 -22.98 1.81
C ARG A 202 -6.86 -23.63 1.82
N ASN A 203 -7.18 -24.37 2.87
CA ASN A 203 -8.45 -25.09 3.02
C ASN A 203 -9.64 -24.11 3.04
N VAL A 204 -9.55 -23.03 3.81
CA VAL A 204 -10.62 -22.01 3.89
C VAL A 204 -10.77 -21.23 2.58
N VAL A 205 -9.67 -20.91 1.87
CA VAL A 205 -9.75 -20.29 0.54
C VAL A 205 -10.47 -21.21 -0.45
N GLN A 206 -10.20 -22.51 -0.43
CA GLN A 206 -10.91 -23.50 -1.26
C GLN A 206 -12.39 -23.60 -0.92
N GLU A 207 -12.75 -23.47 0.36
CA GLU A 207 -14.15 -23.45 0.77
C GLU A 207 -14.87 -22.21 0.23
N VAL A 208 -14.26 -21.03 0.36
CA VAL A 208 -14.83 -19.76 -0.15
C VAL A 208 -14.94 -19.77 -1.66
N HIS A 209 -14.02 -20.44 -2.38
CA HIS A 209 -14.07 -20.56 -3.84
C HIS A 209 -15.38 -21.18 -4.35
N LYS A 210 -16.02 -22.02 -3.56
CA LYS A 210 -17.32 -22.63 -3.96
C LYS A 210 -18.42 -21.58 -4.24
N ASP A 211 -18.31 -20.42 -3.62
CA ASP A 211 -19.22 -19.28 -3.81
C ASP A 211 -18.84 -18.42 -5.05
N TYR A 212 -17.69 -18.70 -5.68
CA TYR A 212 -17.12 -17.93 -6.80
C TYR A 212 -16.69 -18.84 -7.96
N PRO A 213 -17.60 -19.66 -8.53
CA PRO A 213 -17.24 -20.66 -9.53
C PRO A 213 -16.70 -20.07 -10.85
N ASP A 214 -16.97 -18.78 -11.11
CA ASP A 214 -16.51 -18.06 -12.30
C ASP A 214 -15.07 -17.53 -12.17
N VAL A 215 -14.42 -17.67 -11.01
CA VAL A 215 -13.05 -17.25 -10.77
C VAL A 215 -12.12 -18.46 -10.80
N GLU A 216 -11.11 -18.43 -11.64
CA GLU A 216 -10.07 -19.44 -11.67
C GLU A 216 -9.17 -19.31 -10.42
N LEU A 217 -9.17 -20.34 -9.56
CA LEU A 217 -8.32 -20.39 -8.37
C LEU A 217 -7.10 -21.27 -8.60
N SER A 218 -5.93 -20.72 -8.33
CA SER A 218 -4.68 -21.46 -8.22
C SER A 218 -4.05 -21.28 -6.85
N HIS A 219 -3.22 -22.24 -6.43
CA HIS A 219 -2.45 -22.17 -5.19
C HIS A 219 -0.96 -22.22 -5.51
N MET A 220 -0.18 -21.38 -4.85
CA MET A 220 1.27 -21.35 -5.03
C MET A 220 1.97 -21.19 -3.67
N TYR A 221 3.06 -21.95 -3.46
CA TYR A 221 3.90 -21.71 -2.30
C TYR A 221 4.66 -20.40 -2.44
N VAL A 222 4.84 -19.67 -1.34
CA VAL A 222 5.40 -18.31 -1.35
C VAL A 222 6.81 -18.23 -1.96
N ASP A 223 7.65 -19.23 -1.73
CA ASP A 223 8.98 -19.32 -2.33
C ASP A 223 8.91 -19.44 -3.87
N ASN A 224 7.99 -20.25 -4.39
CA ASN A 224 7.74 -20.32 -5.83
C ASN A 224 7.12 -19.01 -6.35
N ALA A 225 6.17 -18.42 -5.63
CA ALA A 225 5.56 -17.14 -6.02
C ALA A 225 6.61 -16.03 -6.14
N ALA A 226 7.58 -15.95 -5.22
CA ALA A 226 8.68 -15.00 -5.28
C ALA A 226 9.55 -15.19 -6.55
N MET A 227 9.86 -16.44 -6.91
CA MET A 227 10.58 -16.73 -8.15
C MET A 227 9.76 -16.38 -9.40
N GLN A 228 8.47 -16.72 -9.40
CA GLN A 228 7.59 -16.52 -10.55
C GLN A 228 7.24 -15.05 -10.77
N LEU A 229 7.18 -14.22 -9.74
CA LEU A 229 7.04 -12.77 -9.87
C LEU A 229 8.18 -12.17 -10.69
N ILE A 230 9.40 -12.66 -10.51
CA ILE A 230 10.57 -12.19 -11.27
C ILE A 230 10.61 -12.82 -12.67
N ARG A 231 10.32 -14.12 -12.77
CA ARG A 231 10.48 -14.89 -14.01
C ARG A 231 9.35 -14.67 -15.02
N ALA A 232 8.12 -14.62 -14.55
CA ALA A 232 6.91 -14.59 -15.39
C ALA A 232 5.77 -13.82 -14.69
N PRO A 233 5.93 -12.51 -14.37
CA PRO A 233 4.93 -11.72 -13.63
C PRO A 233 3.56 -11.71 -14.29
N LYS A 234 3.48 -11.76 -15.61
CA LYS A 234 2.24 -11.73 -16.40
C LYS A 234 1.32 -12.95 -16.20
N GLN A 235 1.79 -14.01 -15.53
CA GLN A 235 0.92 -15.12 -15.15
C GLN A 235 -0.04 -14.75 -14.03
N PHE A 236 0.32 -13.75 -13.20
CA PHE A 236 -0.52 -13.29 -12.11
C PHE A 236 -1.51 -12.22 -12.59
N ASP A 237 -2.68 -12.24 -12.00
CA ASP A 237 -3.69 -11.18 -12.09
C ASP A 237 -3.99 -10.65 -10.69
N THR A 238 -4.60 -11.47 -9.85
CA THR A 238 -4.85 -11.16 -8.45
C THR A 238 -4.16 -12.19 -7.55
N ILE A 239 -3.41 -11.73 -6.58
CA ILE A 239 -2.78 -12.56 -5.55
C ILE A 239 -3.46 -12.27 -4.22
N VAL A 240 -3.86 -13.30 -3.47
CA VAL A 240 -4.28 -13.17 -2.07
C VAL A 240 -3.30 -13.92 -1.19
N THR A 241 -2.86 -13.30 -0.10
CA THR A 241 -1.85 -13.91 0.77
C THR A 241 -1.87 -13.33 2.19
N THR A 242 -1.11 -13.97 3.07
CA THR A 242 -0.95 -13.59 4.49
C THR A 242 -0.22 -12.26 4.66
N ASN A 243 -0.21 -11.75 5.88
CA ASN A 243 0.37 -10.44 6.22
C ASN A 243 1.85 -10.34 5.80
N MET A 244 2.72 -11.18 6.36
CA MET A 244 4.16 -11.13 6.09
C MET A 244 4.49 -11.47 4.63
N PHE A 245 3.86 -12.49 4.06
CA PHE A 245 4.12 -12.86 2.66
C PHE A 245 3.65 -11.78 1.70
N GLY A 246 2.50 -11.14 2.00
CA GLY A 246 1.99 -10.03 1.20
C GLY A 246 2.88 -8.81 1.24
N ASP A 247 3.50 -8.52 2.39
CA ASP A 247 4.49 -7.46 2.52
C ASP A 247 5.68 -7.69 1.57
N ILE A 248 6.33 -8.84 1.72
CA ILE A 248 7.53 -9.19 0.95
C ILE A 248 7.23 -9.29 -0.57
N LEU A 249 6.13 -9.96 -0.93
CA LEU A 249 5.80 -10.16 -2.35
C LEU A 249 5.36 -8.87 -3.06
N SER A 250 4.67 -7.96 -2.37
CA SER A 250 4.30 -6.69 -2.97
C SER A 250 5.50 -5.76 -3.17
N ASP A 251 6.47 -5.77 -2.25
CA ASP A 251 7.71 -5.01 -2.42
C ASP A 251 8.56 -5.59 -3.56
N ALA A 252 8.60 -6.92 -3.70
CA ALA A 252 9.23 -7.57 -4.85
C ALA A 252 8.50 -7.22 -6.16
N ALA A 253 7.16 -7.17 -6.16
CA ALA A 253 6.36 -6.76 -7.30
C ALA A 253 6.59 -5.27 -7.65
N ALA A 254 6.87 -4.42 -6.67
CA ALA A 254 7.24 -3.02 -6.87
C ALA A 254 8.44 -2.88 -7.80
N MET A 255 9.44 -3.73 -7.66
CA MET A 255 10.64 -3.69 -8.48
C MET A 255 10.40 -4.08 -9.94
N ILE A 256 9.29 -4.76 -10.23
CA ILE A 256 8.86 -5.05 -11.61
C ILE A 256 8.45 -3.76 -12.31
N THR A 257 7.83 -2.82 -11.58
CA THR A 257 7.39 -1.53 -12.13
C THR A 257 8.52 -0.51 -12.29
N GLY A 258 9.72 -0.81 -11.81
CA GLY A 258 10.92 0.03 -11.90
C GLY A 258 11.17 0.93 -10.70
N SER A 259 10.16 1.26 -9.89
CA SER A 259 10.33 2.04 -8.66
C SER A 259 9.19 1.81 -7.68
N ILE A 260 9.53 1.70 -6.39
CA ILE A 260 8.55 1.69 -5.29
C ILE A 260 7.78 3.03 -5.18
N GLY A 261 8.33 4.12 -5.74
CA GLY A 261 7.69 5.42 -5.85
C GLY A 261 6.48 5.47 -6.80
N MET A 262 6.18 4.35 -7.48
CA MET A 262 5.02 4.19 -8.36
C MET A 262 3.89 3.35 -7.74
N LEU A 263 4.07 2.79 -6.54
CA LEU A 263 3.11 1.87 -5.95
C LEU A 263 2.20 2.53 -4.92
N PRO A 264 0.93 2.70 -5.23
CA PRO A 264 -0.09 3.09 -4.26
C PRO A 264 -0.53 1.91 -3.39
N SER A 265 -1.20 2.21 -2.29
CA SER A 265 -1.93 1.20 -1.55
C SER A 265 -3.22 1.74 -0.90
N ALA A 266 -4.17 0.83 -0.68
CA ALA A 266 -5.39 1.07 0.07
C ALA A 266 -5.55 0.01 1.15
N SER A 267 -5.70 0.42 2.39
CA SER A 267 -6.03 -0.44 3.52
C SER A 267 -7.50 -0.27 3.86
N LEU A 268 -8.28 -1.34 3.70
CA LEU A 268 -9.73 -1.37 3.75
C LEU A 268 -10.21 -2.43 4.74
N GLY A 269 -11.50 -2.37 5.09
CA GLY A 269 -12.15 -3.40 5.91
C GLY A 269 -13.11 -2.83 6.95
N GLY A 270 -12.72 -1.78 7.65
CA GLY A 270 -13.56 -1.04 8.57
C GLY A 270 -14.42 0.02 7.87
N LYS A 271 -14.89 0.99 8.65
CA LYS A 271 -15.71 2.11 8.16
C LYS A 271 -14.88 3.13 7.37
N VAL A 272 -13.63 3.33 7.76
CA VAL A 272 -12.70 4.34 7.21
C VAL A 272 -11.60 3.64 6.45
N GLY A 273 -11.31 4.05 5.22
CA GLY A 273 -10.15 3.57 4.46
C GLY A 273 -8.90 4.39 4.74
N LEU A 274 -7.72 3.75 4.73
CA LEU A 274 -6.42 4.39 4.85
C LEU A 274 -5.65 4.16 3.56
N TYR A 275 -5.13 5.25 2.99
CA TYR A 275 -4.45 5.29 1.71
C TYR A 275 -3.04 5.82 1.90
N GLU A 276 -2.06 5.08 1.41
CA GLU A 276 -0.65 5.39 1.63
C GLU A 276 0.21 4.84 0.49
N PRO A 277 1.35 5.47 0.14
CA PRO A 277 2.30 4.84 -0.76
C PRO A 277 2.91 3.59 -0.10
N VAL A 278 3.41 2.65 -0.91
CA VAL A 278 4.08 1.45 -0.38
C VAL A 278 5.48 1.78 0.16
N HIS A 279 6.13 2.82 -0.39
CA HIS A 279 7.47 3.25 0.04
C HIS A 279 7.50 3.77 1.49
N GLY A 280 8.66 3.71 2.12
CA GLY A 280 8.93 4.26 3.46
C GLY A 280 9.21 5.77 3.46
N SER A 281 9.78 6.23 4.56
CA SER A 281 10.03 7.67 4.82
C SER A 281 11.26 8.25 4.13
N ALA A 282 12.16 7.44 3.58
CA ALA A 282 13.38 7.83 2.86
C ALA A 282 14.07 9.08 3.47
N PRO A 283 14.54 8.99 4.72
CA PRO A 283 15.05 10.16 5.46
C PRO A 283 16.29 10.79 4.84
N ASP A 284 17.02 10.05 4.03
CA ASP A 284 18.23 10.47 3.30
C ASP A 284 17.96 11.52 2.22
N ILE A 285 16.76 11.52 1.63
CA ILE A 285 16.35 12.49 0.59
C ILE A 285 15.27 13.46 1.06
N ALA A 286 14.81 13.36 2.30
CA ALA A 286 13.74 14.20 2.84
C ALA A 286 14.10 15.69 2.83
N GLY A 287 13.18 16.54 2.36
CA GLY A 287 13.36 17.99 2.27
C GLY A 287 14.25 18.45 1.12
N GLN A 288 14.66 17.57 0.22
CA GLN A 288 15.52 17.89 -0.92
C GLN A 288 14.77 18.03 -2.25
N ASP A 289 13.44 17.89 -2.24
CA ASP A 289 12.58 17.90 -3.44
C ASP A 289 12.96 16.80 -4.45
N LEU A 290 13.46 15.66 -3.97
CA LEU A 290 13.88 14.51 -4.82
C LEU A 290 12.86 13.39 -4.85
N ALA A 291 11.97 13.31 -3.86
CA ALA A 291 11.00 12.23 -3.72
C ALA A 291 10.04 12.16 -4.91
N ASN A 292 9.67 10.94 -5.29
CA ASN A 292 8.62 10.70 -6.28
C ASN A 292 7.24 10.75 -5.59
N PRO A 293 6.34 11.70 -5.90
CA PRO A 293 5.04 11.80 -5.25
C PRO A 293 3.96 10.92 -5.89
N LEU A 294 4.28 10.21 -6.99
CA LEU A 294 3.27 9.54 -7.83
C LEU A 294 2.56 8.39 -7.11
N ALA A 295 3.25 7.62 -6.27
CA ALA A 295 2.60 6.58 -5.46
C ALA A 295 1.54 7.18 -4.51
N THR A 296 1.84 8.31 -3.87
CA THR A 296 0.88 9.00 -2.98
C THR A 296 -0.28 9.60 -3.78
N ILE A 297 -0.02 10.18 -4.96
CA ILE A 297 -1.05 10.70 -5.87
C ILE A 297 -1.95 9.56 -6.38
N LEU A 298 -1.39 8.42 -6.76
CA LEU A 298 -2.16 7.24 -7.15
C LEU A 298 -2.97 6.66 -5.97
N SER A 299 -2.44 6.75 -4.74
CA SER A 299 -3.20 6.39 -3.53
C SER A 299 -4.41 7.32 -3.32
N VAL A 300 -4.32 8.59 -3.72
CA VAL A 300 -5.49 9.49 -3.78
C VAL A 300 -6.51 8.99 -4.79
N GLY A 301 -6.12 8.48 -5.95
CA GLY A 301 -7.02 7.83 -6.89
C GLY A 301 -7.81 6.70 -6.23
N MET A 302 -7.10 5.81 -5.51
CA MET A 302 -7.75 4.73 -4.75
C MET A 302 -8.69 5.29 -3.65
N LEU A 303 -8.35 6.41 -2.99
CA LEU A 303 -9.22 7.07 -2.01
C LEU A 303 -10.54 7.52 -2.67
N PHE A 304 -10.47 8.16 -3.82
CA PHE A 304 -11.68 8.54 -4.57
C PHE A 304 -12.52 7.33 -4.94
N ARG A 305 -11.90 6.25 -5.41
CA ARG A 305 -12.58 5.01 -5.82
C ARG A 305 -13.27 4.31 -4.66
N TYR A 306 -12.55 4.06 -3.56
CA TYR A 306 -13.01 3.14 -2.51
C TYR A 306 -13.73 3.84 -1.35
N SER A 307 -13.37 5.08 -0.98
CA SER A 307 -14.03 5.79 0.10
C SER A 307 -15.07 6.79 -0.37
N LEU A 308 -14.90 7.37 -1.56
CA LEU A 308 -15.82 8.40 -2.08
C LEU A 308 -16.73 7.88 -3.20
N ASP A 309 -16.58 6.62 -3.62
CA ASP A 309 -17.34 5.99 -4.71
C ASP A 309 -17.27 6.76 -6.06
N LEU A 310 -16.09 7.35 -6.32
CA LEU A 310 -15.79 8.14 -7.52
C LEU A 310 -14.73 7.44 -8.38
N ARG A 311 -15.13 6.35 -9.03
CA ARG A 311 -14.25 5.55 -9.88
C ARG A 311 -13.62 6.35 -11.02
N GLU A 312 -14.39 7.23 -11.65
CA GLU A 312 -13.92 8.09 -12.73
C GLU A 312 -12.76 9.00 -12.29
N ALA A 313 -12.79 9.50 -11.03
CA ALA A 313 -11.71 10.32 -10.51
C ALA A 313 -10.39 9.53 -10.41
N ASP A 314 -10.43 8.27 -9.99
CA ASP A 314 -9.27 7.39 -9.98
C ASP A 314 -8.73 7.15 -11.40
N GLU A 315 -9.59 6.84 -12.36
CA GLU A 315 -9.21 6.62 -13.77
C GLU A 315 -8.55 7.84 -14.40
N LEU A 316 -9.06 9.04 -14.10
CA LEU A 316 -8.46 10.30 -14.55
C LEU A 316 -7.09 10.56 -13.92
N ILE A 317 -6.92 10.29 -12.62
CA ILE A 317 -5.62 10.42 -11.94
C ILE A 317 -4.60 9.44 -12.54
N GLN A 318 -4.98 8.18 -12.76
CA GLN A 318 -4.10 7.20 -13.40
C GLN A 318 -3.67 7.65 -14.79
N LYS A 319 -4.62 8.13 -15.61
CA LYS A 319 -4.35 8.66 -16.95
C LYS A 319 -3.42 9.86 -16.90
N ALA A 320 -3.64 10.81 -16.00
CA ALA A 320 -2.79 11.99 -15.86
C ALA A 320 -1.37 11.63 -15.44
N VAL A 321 -1.20 10.65 -14.55
CA VAL A 321 0.11 10.11 -14.19
C VAL A 321 0.78 9.48 -15.40
N GLU A 322 0.09 8.63 -16.14
CA GLU A 322 0.59 8.01 -17.37
C GLU A 322 1.06 9.07 -18.38
N ASP A 323 0.25 10.08 -18.66
CA ASP A 323 0.61 11.15 -19.59
C ASP A 323 1.80 11.97 -19.09
N THR A 324 1.86 12.28 -17.79
CA THR A 324 2.95 13.05 -17.19
C THR A 324 4.29 12.33 -17.32
N ILE A 325 4.34 11.04 -17.04
CA ILE A 325 5.59 10.26 -17.11
C ILE A 325 6.09 10.02 -18.55
N THR A 326 5.33 10.36 -19.56
CA THR A 326 5.84 10.37 -20.96
C THR A 326 6.97 11.38 -21.13
N THR A 327 6.96 12.48 -20.39
CA THR A 327 7.90 13.60 -20.52
C THR A 327 8.72 13.83 -19.27
N TYR A 328 8.07 13.85 -18.10
CA TYR A 328 8.69 14.25 -16.83
C TYR A 328 8.99 13.05 -15.95
N ARG A 329 10.15 13.03 -15.31
CA ARG A 329 10.62 11.92 -14.48
C ARG A 329 11.31 12.44 -13.21
N THR A 330 11.04 11.80 -12.09
CA THR A 330 11.88 11.89 -10.89
C THR A 330 13.10 10.99 -11.02
N GLY A 331 14.09 11.17 -10.13
CA GLY A 331 15.38 10.48 -10.25
C GLY A 331 15.29 8.94 -10.25
N ASP A 332 14.34 8.38 -9.51
CA ASP A 332 14.11 6.93 -9.36
C ASP A 332 13.58 6.25 -10.63
N ILE A 333 12.90 6.99 -11.50
CA ILE A 333 12.33 6.51 -12.76
C ILE A 333 12.95 7.18 -14.00
N MET A 334 14.11 7.81 -13.83
CA MET A 334 14.75 8.59 -14.89
C MET A 334 15.18 7.71 -16.08
N ALA A 335 15.03 8.25 -17.28
CA ALA A 335 15.45 7.61 -18.53
C ALA A 335 15.98 8.65 -19.52
N GLU A 336 16.74 8.20 -20.53
CA GLU A 336 17.28 9.06 -21.57
C GLU A 336 16.15 9.76 -22.37
N GLY A 337 16.33 11.03 -22.68
CA GLY A 337 15.36 11.85 -23.42
C GLY A 337 14.19 12.36 -22.56
N LYS A 338 14.16 12.11 -21.27
CA LYS A 338 13.13 12.61 -20.34
C LYS A 338 13.62 13.85 -19.58
N THR A 339 12.68 14.66 -19.12
CA THR A 339 12.96 15.86 -18.33
C THR A 339 12.97 15.51 -16.83
N SER A 340 14.10 15.71 -16.18
CA SER A 340 14.24 15.50 -14.73
C SER A 340 13.53 16.60 -13.94
N VAL A 341 12.71 16.18 -12.97
CA VAL A 341 11.95 17.10 -12.10
C VAL A 341 12.00 16.61 -10.65
N GLY A 342 11.79 17.55 -9.71
CA GLY A 342 11.61 17.23 -8.30
C GLY A 342 10.17 16.90 -7.95
N CYS A 343 9.96 16.62 -6.67
CA CYS A 343 8.67 16.24 -6.08
C CYS A 343 7.57 17.28 -6.37
N GLN A 344 7.88 18.56 -6.10
CA GLN A 344 6.92 19.64 -6.31
C GLN A 344 6.52 19.76 -7.78
N ARG A 345 7.50 19.82 -8.67
CA ARG A 345 7.24 19.97 -10.11
C ARG A 345 6.49 18.77 -10.67
N MET A 346 6.78 17.56 -10.23
CA MET A 346 6.05 16.36 -10.66
C MET A 346 4.56 16.48 -10.32
N GLY A 347 4.20 16.91 -9.09
CA GLY A 347 2.81 17.12 -8.69
C GLY A 347 2.11 18.20 -9.53
N GLU A 348 2.82 19.29 -9.86
CA GLU A 348 2.29 20.35 -10.74
C GLU A 348 2.02 19.85 -12.17
N GLU A 349 2.90 18.99 -12.72
CA GLU A 349 2.71 18.44 -14.07
C GLU A 349 1.55 17.44 -14.12
N VAL A 350 1.32 16.65 -13.07
CA VAL A 350 0.12 15.81 -12.97
C VAL A 350 -1.16 16.67 -13.01
N ILE A 351 -1.19 17.78 -12.27
CA ILE A 351 -2.36 18.70 -12.31
C ILE A 351 -2.54 19.29 -13.70
N ARG A 352 -1.46 19.70 -14.38
CA ARG A 352 -1.54 20.19 -15.77
C ARG A 352 -2.07 19.14 -16.72
N SER A 353 -1.66 17.87 -16.56
CA SER A 353 -2.22 16.77 -17.35
C SER A 353 -3.71 16.60 -17.09
N LEU A 354 -4.16 16.68 -15.82
CA LEU A 354 -5.58 16.65 -15.45
C LEU A 354 -6.40 17.81 -16.05
N GLU A 355 -5.78 18.96 -16.31
CA GLU A 355 -6.43 20.09 -16.96
C GLU A 355 -6.68 19.87 -18.47
N GLN A 356 -5.93 18.94 -19.08
CA GLN A 356 -5.97 18.66 -20.52
C GLN A 356 -6.89 17.50 -20.90
N ILE A 357 -7.26 16.66 -19.94
CA ILE A 357 -8.13 15.50 -20.10
C ILE A 357 -9.48 15.72 -19.39
#